data_8526844446fbd3a8a6fc8971be181363
#
_entry.id   8526844446fbd3a8a6fc8971be181363
#
_cell.length_a   1.000
_cell.length_b   1.000
_cell.length_c   1.000
_cell.angle_alpha   90.00
_cell.angle_beta   90.00
_cell.angle_gamma   90.00
#
_symmetry.space_group_name_H-M   'P 1'
#
loop_
_entity.id
_entity.type
_entity.pdbx_description
1 polymer ?
#
loop_
_entity_poly.entity_id
_entity_poly.type
_entity_poly.pdbx_seq_one_letter_code
_entity_poly.pdbx_strand_id
1 'polypeptide(L)'
;MAKLKIKNKIIIFFIVIYTIYLSVILAFTYVSNKDILESALKDRITQTYYQLSGNISENIKTENTYEIHQKIHSAALNNEVAYIIIFDNEKNILGKTLKEIPQKIATFNDEQLNNFKKYDSSRGEILEYISPIDDVNIGYIRVGFYTKNIYIKTYSQFLRILILN
;
A
#
# COMPACT_ATOMS: atom_id res chain seq x y z
N MET A 1 -44.52 -23.01 -27.62
CA MET A 1 -43.71 -21.81 -27.37
C MET A 1 -44.60 -20.58 -27.28
N ALA A 2 -44.71 -19.97 -26.11
CA ALA A 2 -45.58 -18.82 -25.95
C ALA A 2 -44.98 -17.59 -26.69
N LYS A 3 -45.69 -17.02 -27.67
CA LYS A 3 -45.30 -15.80 -28.37
C LYS A 3 -45.36 -14.64 -27.38
N LEU A 4 -44.23 -14.17 -26.88
CA LEU A 4 -44.16 -12.94 -26.10
C LEU A 4 -44.77 -11.76 -26.88
N LYS A 5 -45.72 -11.05 -26.25
CA LYS A 5 -46.31 -9.83 -26.82
C LYS A 5 -45.21 -8.81 -27.10
N ILE A 6 -45.32 -8.01 -28.17
CA ILE A 6 -44.36 -7.01 -28.62
C ILE A 6 -43.90 -6.11 -27.47
N LYS A 7 -44.84 -5.68 -26.62
CA LYS A 7 -44.57 -4.87 -25.41
C LYS A 7 -43.52 -5.54 -24.49
N ASN A 8 -43.63 -6.85 -24.25
CA ASN A 8 -42.69 -7.54 -23.37
C ASN A 8 -41.29 -7.69 -24.00
N LYS A 9 -41.22 -7.83 -25.34
CA LYS A 9 -39.89 -7.83 -26.03
C LYS A 9 -39.17 -6.51 -25.91
N ILE A 10 -39.89 -5.40 -26.02
CA ILE A 10 -39.32 -4.05 -25.86
C ILE A 10 -38.81 -3.84 -24.42
N ILE A 11 -39.62 -4.24 -23.42
CA ILE A 11 -39.20 -4.14 -22.01
C ILE A 11 -37.95 -4.94 -21.74
N ILE A 12 -37.89 -6.22 -22.21
CA ILE A 12 -36.71 -7.08 -22.04
C ILE A 12 -35.50 -6.44 -22.71
N PHE A 13 -35.64 -5.89 -23.91
CA PHE A 13 -34.56 -5.24 -24.63
C PHE A 13 -33.96 -4.06 -23.82
N PHE A 14 -34.80 -3.19 -23.24
CA PHE A 14 -34.34 -2.09 -22.39
C PHE A 14 -33.69 -2.57 -21.11
N ILE A 15 -34.22 -3.62 -20.48
CA ILE A 15 -33.60 -4.21 -19.28
C ILE A 15 -32.19 -4.75 -19.61
N VAL A 16 -32.05 -5.45 -20.73
CA VAL A 16 -30.73 -5.99 -21.16
C VAL A 16 -29.73 -4.84 -21.41
N ILE A 17 -30.12 -3.80 -22.15
CA ILE A 17 -29.26 -2.65 -22.40
C ILE A 17 -28.85 -1.98 -21.08
N TYR A 18 -29.80 -1.75 -20.19
CA TYR A 18 -29.55 -1.12 -18.90
C TYR A 18 -28.58 -1.95 -18.03
N THR A 19 -28.76 -3.28 -18.04
CA THR A 19 -27.86 -4.20 -17.31
C THR A 19 -26.43 -4.15 -17.84
N ILE A 20 -26.28 -4.14 -19.18
CA ILE A 20 -24.95 -4.01 -19.82
C ILE A 20 -24.32 -2.66 -19.45
N TYR A 21 -25.05 -1.56 -19.55
CA TYR A 21 -24.59 -0.25 -19.20
C TYR A 21 -24.12 -0.14 -17.73
N LEU A 22 -24.91 -0.68 -16.80
CA LEU A 22 -24.56 -0.76 -15.38
C LEU A 22 -23.28 -1.59 -15.16
N SER A 23 -23.14 -2.74 -15.83
CA SER A 23 -21.95 -3.58 -15.71
C SER A 23 -20.69 -2.88 -16.19
N VAL A 24 -20.76 -2.12 -17.27
CA VAL A 24 -19.63 -1.32 -17.79
C VAL A 24 -19.23 -0.23 -16.80
N ILE A 25 -20.20 0.51 -16.24
CA ILE A 25 -19.92 1.54 -15.23
C ILE A 25 -19.26 0.93 -13.99
N LEU A 26 -19.78 -0.20 -13.49
CA LEU A 26 -19.22 -0.86 -12.32
C LEU A 26 -17.78 -1.34 -12.56
N ALA A 27 -17.52 -1.92 -13.74
CA ALA A 27 -16.16 -2.35 -14.11
C ALA A 27 -15.20 -1.17 -14.21
N PHE A 28 -15.60 -0.08 -14.86
CA PHE A 28 -14.80 1.14 -14.96
C PHE A 28 -14.51 1.77 -13.60
N THR A 29 -15.53 1.87 -12.74
CA THR A 29 -15.39 2.42 -11.37
C THR A 29 -14.45 1.55 -10.54
N TYR A 30 -14.53 0.22 -10.66
CA TYR A 30 -13.64 -0.68 -9.94
C TYR A 30 -12.17 -0.50 -10.34
N VAL A 31 -11.88 -0.44 -11.64
CA VAL A 31 -10.51 -0.24 -12.15
C VAL A 31 -9.97 1.12 -11.72
N SER A 32 -10.73 2.20 -11.93
CA SER A 32 -10.33 3.55 -11.55
C SER A 32 -10.06 3.69 -10.05
N ASN A 33 -10.92 3.12 -9.20
CA ASN A 33 -10.71 3.16 -7.75
C ASN A 33 -9.47 2.38 -7.31
N LYS A 34 -9.15 1.26 -7.97
CA LYS A 34 -7.93 0.50 -7.68
C LYS A 34 -6.68 1.33 -7.92
N ASP A 35 -6.59 2.03 -9.04
CA ASP A 35 -5.43 2.85 -9.40
C ASP A 35 -5.27 4.05 -8.44
N ILE A 36 -6.38 4.71 -8.09
CA ILE A 36 -6.37 5.82 -7.12
C ILE A 36 -5.88 5.34 -5.76
N LEU A 37 -6.30 4.15 -5.32
CA LEU A 37 -5.88 3.59 -4.05
C LEU A 37 -4.43 3.18 -4.03
N GLU A 38 -3.93 2.58 -5.10
CA GLU A 38 -2.53 2.22 -5.20
C GLU A 38 -1.66 3.48 -5.19
N SER A 39 -2.08 4.55 -5.88
CA SER A 39 -1.39 5.84 -5.83
C SER A 39 -1.40 6.43 -4.41
N ALA A 40 -2.55 6.48 -3.76
CA ALA A 40 -2.66 6.99 -2.39
C ALA A 40 -1.83 6.18 -1.38
N LEU A 41 -1.69 4.85 -1.60
CA LEU A 41 -0.81 4.02 -0.77
C LEU A 41 0.66 4.37 -1.00
N LYS A 42 1.08 4.51 -2.25
CA LYS A 42 2.44 4.92 -2.59
C LYS A 42 2.78 6.27 -1.96
N ASP A 43 1.88 7.24 -2.04
CA ASP A 43 2.05 8.56 -1.43
C ASP A 43 2.21 8.47 0.09
N ARG A 44 1.41 7.64 0.77
CA ARG A 44 1.54 7.42 2.22
C ARG A 44 2.86 6.77 2.60
N ILE A 45 3.31 5.77 1.87
CA ILE A 45 4.58 5.11 2.11
C ILE A 45 5.71 6.12 1.94
N THR A 46 5.69 6.88 0.87
CA THR A 46 6.68 7.92 0.58
C THR A 46 6.68 9.02 1.64
N GLN A 47 5.51 9.46 2.09
CA GLN A 47 5.38 10.43 3.18
C GLN A 47 5.95 9.88 4.50
N THR A 48 5.66 8.61 4.84
CA THR A 48 6.23 7.95 6.03
C THR A 48 7.75 7.86 5.93
N TYR A 49 8.27 7.52 4.75
CA TYR A 49 9.70 7.50 4.48
C TYR A 49 10.33 8.89 4.72
N TYR A 50 9.79 9.96 4.14
CA TYR A 50 10.35 11.31 4.32
C TYR A 50 10.31 11.78 5.78
N GLN A 51 9.22 11.50 6.50
CA GLN A 51 9.12 11.82 7.92
C GLN A 51 10.18 11.08 8.74
N LEU A 52 10.39 9.79 8.46
CA LEU A 52 11.43 9.01 9.13
C LEU A 52 12.82 9.49 8.74
N SER A 53 13.10 9.69 7.45
CA SER A 53 14.40 10.15 6.95
C SER A 53 14.84 11.43 7.64
N GLY A 54 13.98 12.46 7.68
CA GLY A 54 14.28 13.71 8.34
C GLY A 54 14.51 13.59 9.86
N ASN A 55 13.78 12.67 10.50
CA ASN A 55 13.84 12.50 11.95
C ASN A 55 15.01 11.64 12.45
N ILE A 56 15.54 10.72 11.62
CA ILE A 56 16.55 9.75 12.05
C ILE A 56 17.95 10.01 11.50
N SER A 57 18.10 10.92 10.53
CA SER A 57 19.39 11.16 9.88
C SER A 57 20.48 11.57 10.89
N GLU A 58 20.16 12.46 11.84
CA GLU A 58 21.06 12.88 12.91
C GLU A 58 21.38 11.72 13.88
N ASN A 59 20.38 10.90 14.20
CA ASN A 59 20.56 9.76 15.12
C ASN A 59 21.46 8.69 14.54
N ILE A 60 21.47 8.51 13.21
CA ILE A 60 22.42 7.59 12.54
C ILE A 60 23.83 8.15 12.61
N LYS A 61 24.01 9.46 12.33
CA LYS A 61 25.33 10.13 12.41
C LYS A 61 25.94 10.08 13.82
N THR A 62 25.09 10.10 14.84
CA THR A 62 25.50 10.04 16.26
C THR A 62 25.46 8.63 16.85
N GLU A 63 25.19 7.61 16.03
CA GLU A 63 25.04 6.19 16.42
C GLU A 63 24.04 5.97 17.57
N ASN A 64 23.02 6.85 17.69
CA ASN A 64 22.01 6.76 18.73
C ASN A 64 20.92 5.76 18.36
N THR A 65 21.22 4.48 18.49
CA THR A 65 20.33 3.36 18.16
C THR A 65 19.03 3.35 18.98
N TYR A 66 19.07 3.84 20.23
CA TYR A 66 17.90 3.91 21.09
C TYR A 66 16.82 4.85 20.50
N GLU A 67 17.22 6.04 20.09
CA GLU A 67 16.33 7.01 19.46
C GLU A 67 15.79 6.49 18.11
N ILE A 68 16.65 5.82 17.32
CA ILE A 68 16.22 5.17 16.08
C ILE A 68 15.09 4.17 16.37
N HIS A 69 15.27 3.29 17.36
CA HIS A 69 14.26 2.31 17.75
C HIS A 69 12.95 2.96 18.21
N GLN A 70 12.99 4.02 19.02
CA GLN A 70 11.79 4.74 19.44
C GLN A 70 11.04 5.32 18.25
N LYS A 71 11.73 5.98 17.32
CA LYS A 71 11.11 6.63 16.15
C LYS A 71 10.47 5.63 15.21
N ILE A 72 11.15 4.52 14.88
CA ILE A 72 10.56 3.48 14.03
C ILE A 72 9.40 2.78 14.71
N HIS A 73 9.47 2.57 16.03
CA HIS A 73 8.37 1.95 16.77
C HIS A 73 7.14 2.85 16.78
N SER A 74 7.32 4.15 17.02
CA SER A 74 6.22 5.12 16.97
C SER A 74 5.56 5.18 15.59
N ALA A 75 6.34 5.16 14.51
CA ALA A 75 5.81 5.12 13.15
C ALA A 75 5.07 3.82 12.84
N ALA A 76 5.51 2.70 13.42
CA ALA A 76 4.90 1.37 13.25
C ALA A 76 3.62 1.15 14.07
N LEU A 77 3.24 2.07 14.97
CA LEU A 77 1.95 2.02 15.66
C LEU A 77 0.75 2.14 14.70
N ASN A 78 0.99 2.65 13.50
CA ASN A 78 -0.02 2.64 12.44
C ASN A 78 -0.25 1.20 11.96
N ASN A 79 -1.48 0.70 12.12
CA ASN A 79 -1.89 -0.66 11.73
C ASN A 79 -1.73 -0.97 10.22
N GLU A 80 -1.49 0.03 9.40
CA GLU A 80 -1.22 -0.13 7.97
C GLU A 80 0.25 -0.49 7.71
N VAL A 81 1.15 -0.14 8.64
CA VAL A 81 2.58 -0.45 8.53
C VAL A 81 2.81 -1.93 8.83
N ALA A 82 3.39 -2.63 7.87
CA ALA A 82 3.78 -4.04 8.04
C ALA A 82 5.14 -4.14 8.76
N TYR A 83 6.08 -3.31 8.35
CA TYR A 83 7.41 -3.21 8.96
C TYR A 83 8.16 -1.95 8.52
N ILE A 84 9.17 -1.61 9.34
CA ILE A 84 10.19 -0.61 9.03
C ILE A 84 11.54 -1.23 9.38
N ILE A 85 12.53 -1.06 8.49
CA ILE A 85 13.92 -1.50 8.70
C ILE A 85 14.84 -0.36 8.30
N ILE A 86 15.78 -0.03 9.18
CA ILE A 86 16.82 0.96 8.94
C ILE A 86 18.14 0.25 8.74
N PHE A 87 18.84 0.61 7.70
CA PHE A 87 20.18 0.10 7.39
C PHE A 87 21.19 1.25 7.44
N ASP A 88 22.43 0.92 7.81
CA ASP A 88 23.57 1.81 7.63
C ASP A 88 24.04 1.85 6.15
N ASN A 89 25.11 2.59 5.88
CA ASN A 89 25.72 2.66 4.55
C ASN A 89 26.40 1.34 4.12
N GLU A 90 26.75 0.46 5.08
CA GLU A 90 27.28 -0.87 4.84
C GLU A 90 26.19 -1.94 4.68
N LYS A 91 24.90 -1.51 4.74
CA LYS A 91 23.71 -2.37 4.66
C LYS A 91 23.51 -3.29 5.88
N ASN A 92 24.12 -2.97 7.03
CA ASN A 92 23.81 -3.60 8.29
C ASN A 92 22.53 -3.00 8.89
N ILE A 93 21.76 -3.81 9.63
CA ILE A 93 20.52 -3.38 10.24
C ILE A 93 20.79 -2.60 11.51
N LEU A 94 20.48 -1.31 11.53
CA LEU A 94 20.52 -0.44 12.71
C LEU A 94 19.28 -0.54 13.57
N GLY A 95 18.11 -0.74 12.95
CA GLY A 95 16.84 -0.84 13.65
C GLY A 95 15.77 -1.54 12.82
N LYS A 96 14.84 -2.23 13.50
CA LYS A 96 13.74 -2.96 12.86
C LYS A 96 12.53 -3.04 13.77
N THR A 97 11.33 -3.09 13.17
CA THR A 97 10.06 -3.28 13.91
C THR A 97 9.64 -4.75 13.99
N LEU A 98 10.20 -5.63 13.16
CA LEU A 98 9.94 -7.06 13.18
C LEU A 98 10.86 -7.77 14.18
N LYS A 99 10.30 -8.73 14.95
CA LYS A 99 11.12 -9.61 15.80
C LYS A 99 12.04 -10.49 14.95
N GLU A 100 11.46 -11.13 13.94
CA GLU A 100 12.17 -11.96 12.96
C GLU A 100 11.96 -11.35 11.57
N ILE A 101 13.04 -11.23 10.80
CA ILE A 101 12.97 -10.73 9.42
C ILE A 101 12.86 -11.95 8.51
N PRO A 102 11.77 -12.09 7.72
CA PRO A 102 11.70 -13.13 6.71
C PRO A 102 12.89 -13.04 5.75
N GLN A 103 13.46 -14.18 5.37
CA GLN A 103 14.66 -14.24 4.53
C GLN A 103 14.55 -13.42 3.23
N LYS A 104 13.35 -13.34 2.65
CA LYS A 104 13.07 -12.51 1.46
C LYS A 104 13.24 -11.01 1.69
N ILE A 105 13.09 -10.55 2.94
CA ILE A 105 13.17 -9.13 3.33
C ILE A 105 14.52 -8.82 3.98
N ALA A 106 15.23 -9.85 4.50
CA ALA A 106 16.52 -9.68 5.16
C ALA A 106 17.62 -9.24 4.19
N THR A 107 17.51 -9.64 2.93
CA THR A 107 18.53 -9.33 1.93
C THR A 107 18.26 -7.94 1.32
N PHE A 108 19.25 -7.06 1.44
CA PHE A 108 19.22 -5.77 0.76
C PHE A 108 19.45 -5.99 -0.74
N ASN A 109 18.62 -5.36 -1.59
CA ASN A 109 18.78 -5.44 -3.04
C ASN A 109 18.84 -4.03 -3.62
N ASP A 110 19.96 -3.67 -4.22
CA ASP A 110 20.21 -2.36 -4.84
C ASP A 110 19.26 -2.05 -6.01
N GLU A 111 18.79 -3.08 -6.73
CA GLU A 111 17.83 -2.92 -7.83
C GLU A 111 16.46 -2.40 -7.37
N GLN A 112 16.21 -2.43 -6.07
CA GLN A 112 14.93 -1.99 -5.48
C GLN A 112 14.96 -0.55 -4.98
N LEU A 113 16.12 0.11 -5.03
CA LEU A 113 16.25 1.49 -4.58
C LEU A 113 15.30 2.42 -5.35
N ASN A 114 14.58 3.27 -4.61
CA ASN A 114 13.61 4.23 -5.12
C ASN A 114 12.45 3.60 -5.92
N ASN A 115 12.23 2.30 -5.78
CA ASN A 115 11.17 1.57 -6.45
C ASN A 115 10.21 0.92 -5.46
N PHE A 116 8.93 0.83 -5.86
CA PHE A 116 7.94 0.07 -5.13
C PHE A 116 7.95 -1.40 -5.54
N LYS A 117 7.89 -2.30 -4.57
CA LYS A 117 7.80 -3.75 -4.81
C LYS A 117 6.68 -4.37 -3.99
N LYS A 118 5.99 -5.35 -4.58
CA LYS A 118 4.93 -6.10 -3.92
C LYS A 118 5.45 -7.47 -3.47
N TYR A 119 5.05 -7.87 -2.26
CA TYR A 119 5.34 -9.18 -1.68
C TYR A 119 4.09 -9.79 -1.07
N ASP A 120 3.95 -11.09 -1.24
CA ASP A 120 2.92 -11.84 -0.54
C ASP A 120 3.41 -12.23 0.86
N SER A 121 2.59 -11.96 1.87
CA SER A 121 2.82 -12.41 3.24
C SER A 121 1.62 -13.20 3.76
N SER A 122 1.82 -13.91 4.89
CA SER A 122 0.73 -14.64 5.57
C SER A 122 -0.45 -13.74 6.01
N ARG A 123 -0.21 -12.43 6.15
CA ARG A 123 -1.23 -11.43 6.53
C ARG A 123 -1.82 -10.66 5.35
N GLY A 124 -1.37 -10.93 4.13
CA GLY A 124 -1.78 -10.27 2.90
C GLY A 124 -0.62 -9.68 2.12
N GLU A 125 -0.92 -9.06 0.99
CA GLU A 125 0.07 -8.40 0.13
C GLU A 125 0.65 -7.17 0.85
N ILE A 126 1.97 -7.00 0.75
CA ILE A 126 2.72 -5.85 1.26
C ILE A 126 3.29 -5.08 0.08
N LEU A 127 3.08 -3.77 0.06
CA LEU A 127 3.77 -2.84 -0.81
C LEU A 127 4.96 -2.25 -0.04
N GLU A 128 6.15 -2.42 -0.59
CA GLU A 128 7.43 -2.00 0.01
C GLU A 128 8.06 -0.88 -0.80
N TYR A 129 8.76 0.01 -0.11
CA TYR A 129 9.59 1.05 -0.67
C TYR A 129 10.93 1.10 0.07
N ILE A 130 12.03 1.17 -0.68
CA ILE A 130 13.38 1.32 -0.14
C ILE A 130 13.99 2.57 -0.75
N SER A 131 14.57 3.43 0.08
CA SER A 131 15.25 4.63 -0.39
C SER A 131 16.42 5.01 0.53
N PRO A 132 17.48 5.65 0.00
CA PRO A 132 18.58 6.15 0.81
C PRO A 132 18.10 7.29 1.72
N ILE A 133 18.74 7.43 2.88
CA ILE A 133 18.50 8.50 3.84
C ILE A 133 19.40 9.66 3.46
N ASP A 134 18.78 10.81 3.19
CA ASP A 134 19.46 12.04 2.81
C ASP A 134 20.34 11.93 1.54
N ASP A 135 20.76 13.06 0.97
CA ASP A 135 21.64 13.13 -0.20
C ASP A 135 23.07 12.58 0.08
N VAL A 136 23.39 12.32 1.35
CA VAL A 136 24.75 11.94 1.81
C VAL A 136 24.92 10.43 1.96
N ASN A 137 23.92 9.62 1.60
CA ASN A 137 23.96 8.16 1.68
C ASN A 137 24.43 7.62 3.05
N ILE A 138 23.90 8.17 4.14
CA ILE A 138 24.25 7.73 5.50
C ILE A 138 23.59 6.40 5.88
N GLY A 139 22.67 5.91 5.06
CA GLY A 139 21.96 4.66 5.25
C GLY A 139 20.71 4.57 4.38
N TYR A 140 19.86 3.59 4.68
CA TYR A 140 18.65 3.32 3.89
C TYR A 140 17.48 3.04 4.81
N ILE A 141 16.28 3.42 4.35
CA ILE A 141 15.02 3.06 5.00
C ILE A 141 14.24 2.13 4.08
N ARG A 142 13.77 1.03 4.63
CA ARG A 142 12.83 0.11 4.01
C ARG A 142 11.52 0.18 4.78
N VAL A 143 10.42 0.52 4.09
CA VAL A 143 9.08 0.63 4.67
C VAL A 143 8.13 -0.27 3.91
N GLY A 144 7.42 -1.15 4.61
CA GLY A 144 6.39 -2.02 4.06
C GLY A 144 5.02 -1.71 4.64
N PHE A 145 3.99 -1.66 3.80
CA PHE A 145 2.58 -1.42 4.16
C PHE A 145 1.69 -2.55 3.68
N TYR A 146 0.71 -2.96 4.50
CA TYR A 146 -0.32 -3.91 4.08
C TYR A 146 -1.30 -3.27 3.11
N THR A 147 -1.46 -3.85 1.92
CA THR A 147 -2.41 -3.37 0.90
C THR A 147 -3.86 -3.71 1.27
N LYS A 148 -4.09 -4.81 1.99
CA LYS A 148 -5.41 -5.35 2.31
C LYS A 148 -6.32 -4.34 3.04
N ASN A 149 -5.79 -3.57 3.98
CA ASN A 149 -6.59 -2.63 4.77
C ASN A 149 -7.17 -1.50 3.92
N ILE A 150 -6.48 -1.15 2.85
CA ILE A 150 -6.91 -0.12 1.91
C ILE A 150 -8.06 -0.62 1.07
N TYR A 151 -7.96 -1.84 0.53
CA TYR A 151 -9.03 -2.46 -0.24
C TYR A 151 -10.33 -2.61 0.56
N ILE A 152 -10.22 -3.02 1.85
CA ILE A 152 -11.40 -3.17 2.73
C ILE A 152 -12.06 -1.82 3.00
N LYS A 153 -11.31 -0.77 3.33
CA LYS A 153 -11.86 0.58 3.57
C LYS A 153 -12.59 1.12 2.33
N THR A 154 -12.04 0.90 1.15
CA THR A 154 -12.66 1.39 -0.09
C THR A 154 -13.89 0.61 -0.47
N TYR A 155 -13.84 -0.71 -0.34
CA TYR A 155 -15.01 -1.55 -0.59
C TYR A 155 -16.17 -1.17 0.34
N SER A 156 -15.89 -0.89 1.62
CA SER A 156 -16.91 -0.44 2.58
C SER A 156 -17.47 0.95 2.25
N GLN A 157 -16.64 1.87 1.77
CA GLN A 157 -17.11 3.19 1.31
C GLN A 157 -17.96 3.08 0.04
N PHE A 158 -17.53 2.23 -0.91
CA PHE A 158 -18.30 1.97 -2.13
C PHE A 158 -19.67 1.37 -1.82
N LEU A 159 -19.75 0.37 -0.93
CA LEU A 159 -21.03 -0.18 -0.48
C LEU A 159 -21.93 0.85 0.20
N ARG A 160 -21.35 1.75 1.01
CA ARG A 160 -22.13 2.83 1.63
C ARG A 160 -22.75 3.77 0.61
N ILE A 161 -22.02 4.15 -0.44
CA ILE A 161 -22.53 5.00 -1.51
C ILE A 161 -23.66 4.29 -2.27
N LEU A 162 -23.54 2.99 -2.49
CA LEU A 162 -24.50 2.17 -3.25
C LEU A 162 -25.79 1.93 -2.48
N ILE A 163 -25.74 1.92 -1.13
CA ILE A 163 -26.91 1.70 -0.25
C ILE A 163 -27.63 3.01 0.08
N LEU A 164 -26.92 4.16 0.04
CA LEU A 164 -27.49 5.47 0.39
C LEU A 164 -28.10 6.23 -0.79
N ASN A 165 -28.00 5.70 -2.02
CA ASN A 165 -28.71 6.17 -3.21
C ASN A 165 -29.78 5.16 -3.64
#